data_a2f77c41d1488ac4586497d2f8b0cf30
#
_entry.id   a2f77c41d1488ac4586497d2f8b0cf30
#
_cell.length_a   1.000
_cell.length_b   1.000
_cell.length_c   1.000
_cell.angle_alpha   90.00
_cell.angle_beta   90.00
_cell.angle_gamma   90.00
#
_symmetry.space_group_name_H-M   'P 1'
#
loop_
_entity.id
_entity.type
_entity.pdbx_description
1 polymer ?
#
loop_
_entity_poly.entity_id
_entity_poly.type
_entity_poly.pdbx_seq_one_letter_code
_entity_poly.pdbx_strand_id
1 'polypeptide(L)'
;MNIKELTQQAIPKSGLNHYTETYLTWTGVGLIGSFIATSLDGQAELAYAAYYTNAVNDAVGYNFWILLAVIGLLLFCVSLPVIYLSLHVPQAQFVANQLRRLSYTFFLVAFDEGGLMIGILIANLLHTSDKMALLADKSFLFSDVGLLPILALLLVNSCLWLLGESIHNRDDKSYSGIVTMLIQAPLKYLAPLYLSLTGIVVYLIVHQ
;
A
#
# COMPACT_ATOMS: atom_id res chain seq x y z
N MET A 1 -8.82 0.19 27.10
CA MET A 1 -9.47 0.45 25.80
C MET A 1 -9.55 -0.88 25.06
N ASN A 2 -10.74 -1.30 24.66
CA ASN A 2 -10.99 -2.63 24.10
C ASN A 2 -10.65 -2.61 22.60
N ILE A 3 -10.01 -3.67 22.07
CA ILE A 3 -9.60 -3.78 20.65
C ILE A 3 -10.82 -3.54 19.71
N LYS A 4 -12.03 -3.93 20.12
CA LYS A 4 -13.27 -3.65 19.38
C LYS A 4 -13.61 -2.15 19.29
N GLU A 5 -13.31 -1.36 20.31
CA GLU A 5 -13.55 0.08 20.31
C GLU A 5 -12.51 0.79 19.42
N LEU A 6 -11.26 0.31 19.44
CA LEU A 6 -10.21 0.80 18.54
C LEU A 6 -10.55 0.55 17.06
N THR A 7 -11.04 -0.63 16.72
CA THR A 7 -11.42 -0.96 15.32
C THR A 7 -12.67 -0.20 14.88
N GLN A 8 -13.64 0.01 15.73
CA GLN A 8 -14.86 0.78 15.37
C GLN A 8 -14.61 2.28 15.20
N GLN A 9 -13.63 2.84 15.93
CA GLN A 9 -13.21 4.24 15.76
C GLN A 9 -12.30 4.44 14.54
N ALA A 10 -11.53 3.41 14.14
CA ALA A 10 -10.60 3.51 13.02
C ALA A 10 -11.29 3.40 11.64
N ILE A 11 -12.42 2.69 11.55
CA ILE A 11 -13.05 2.37 10.26
C ILE A 11 -14.54 2.73 10.30
N PRO A 12 -14.95 3.90 9.80
CA PRO A 12 -16.36 4.18 9.58
C PRO A 12 -16.90 3.24 8.49
N LYS A 13 -18.10 2.66 8.75
CA LYS A 13 -18.76 1.69 7.85
C LYS A 13 -18.91 2.20 6.40
N SER A 14 -19.09 3.50 6.20
CA SER A 14 -19.16 4.12 4.86
C SER A 14 -17.82 4.11 4.12
N GLY A 15 -16.69 4.16 4.84
CA GLY A 15 -15.36 4.09 4.24
C GLY A 15 -15.04 2.69 3.72
N LEU A 16 -15.39 1.64 4.45
CA LEU A 16 -15.05 0.27 4.08
C LEU A 16 -15.66 -0.14 2.73
N ASN A 17 -16.92 0.23 2.46
CA ASN A 17 -17.56 -0.09 1.18
C ASN A 17 -16.86 0.62 0.02
N HIS A 18 -16.58 1.91 0.16
CA HIS A 18 -15.88 2.67 -0.87
C HIS A 18 -14.50 2.09 -1.18
N TYR A 19 -13.73 1.71 -0.17
CA TYR A 19 -12.41 1.12 -0.37
C TYR A 19 -12.46 -0.27 -0.99
N THR A 20 -13.43 -1.09 -0.60
CA THR A 20 -13.64 -2.40 -1.22
C THR A 20 -14.00 -2.25 -2.70
N GLU A 21 -14.87 -1.32 -3.06
CA GLU A 21 -15.25 -1.03 -4.43
C GLU A 21 -14.03 -0.54 -5.25
N THR A 22 -13.26 0.40 -4.72
CA THR A 22 -12.04 0.91 -5.37
C THR A 22 -11.01 -0.19 -5.58
N TYR A 23 -10.76 -1.00 -4.55
CA TYR A 23 -9.82 -2.11 -4.63
C TYR A 23 -10.22 -3.16 -5.65
N LEU A 24 -11.50 -3.56 -5.67
CA LEU A 24 -12.03 -4.50 -6.66
C LEU A 24 -11.97 -3.90 -8.07
N THR A 25 -12.18 -2.60 -8.21
CA THR A 25 -12.07 -1.92 -9.49
C THR A 25 -10.64 -2.00 -10.04
N TRP A 26 -9.63 -1.65 -9.22
CA TRP A 26 -8.23 -1.74 -9.64
C TRP A 26 -7.78 -3.17 -9.90
N THR A 27 -8.24 -4.13 -9.08
CA THR A 27 -8.02 -5.57 -9.34
C THR A 27 -8.61 -5.99 -10.69
N GLY A 28 -9.81 -5.52 -11.00
CA GLY A 28 -10.45 -5.76 -12.30
C GLY A 28 -9.68 -5.13 -13.46
N VAL A 29 -9.19 -3.91 -13.28
CA VAL A 29 -8.35 -3.23 -14.29
C VAL A 29 -7.05 -4.00 -14.53
N GLY A 30 -6.37 -4.45 -13.49
CA GLY A 30 -5.15 -5.26 -13.59
C GLY A 30 -5.39 -6.59 -14.29
N LEU A 31 -6.49 -7.26 -13.95
CA LEU A 31 -6.89 -8.52 -14.57
C LEU A 31 -7.15 -8.35 -16.09
N ILE A 32 -8.01 -7.41 -16.45
CA ILE A 32 -8.38 -7.14 -17.84
C ILE A 32 -7.16 -6.64 -18.63
N GLY A 33 -6.40 -5.70 -18.07
CA GLY A 33 -5.19 -5.17 -18.70
C GLY A 33 -4.17 -6.26 -19.01
N SER A 34 -3.95 -7.19 -18.08
CA SER A 34 -3.05 -8.33 -18.28
C SER A 34 -3.56 -9.29 -19.38
N PHE A 35 -4.87 -9.57 -19.44
CA PHE A 35 -5.43 -10.37 -20.52
C PHE A 35 -5.27 -9.71 -21.89
N ILE A 36 -5.47 -8.38 -21.97
CA ILE A 36 -5.27 -7.62 -23.21
C ILE A 36 -3.78 -7.67 -23.59
N ALA A 37 -2.86 -7.38 -22.65
CA ALA A 37 -1.44 -7.41 -22.92
C ALA A 37 -0.97 -8.78 -23.41
N THR A 38 -1.40 -9.88 -22.79
CA THR A 38 -1.06 -11.24 -23.23
C THR A 38 -1.63 -11.57 -24.61
N SER A 39 -2.83 -11.07 -24.92
CA SER A 39 -3.42 -11.26 -26.25
C SER A 39 -2.67 -10.48 -27.34
N LEU A 40 -2.12 -9.31 -27.02
CA LEU A 40 -1.30 -8.50 -27.92
C LEU A 40 0.11 -9.08 -28.09
N ASP A 41 0.69 -9.66 -27.06
CA ASP A 41 2.02 -10.31 -27.11
C ASP A 41 2.02 -11.51 -28.07
N GLY A 42 0.91 -12.25 -28.15
CA GLY A 42 0.72 -13.30 -29.15
C GLY A 42 0.65 -12.78 -30.62
N GLN A 43 0.57 -11.47 -30.83
CA GLN A 43 0.58 -10.82 -32.15
C GLN A 43 1.92 -10.08 -32.38
N ALA A 44 3.03 -10.81 -32.28
CA ALA A 44 4.40 -10.29 -32.30
C ALA A 44 4.80 -9.44 -33.53
N GLU A 45 3.94 -9.37 -34.55
CA GLU A 45 4.17 -8.51 -35.73
C GLU A 45 3.86 -7.01 -35.48
N LEU A 46 3.24 -6.67 -34.34
CA LEU A 46 2.88 -5.29 -34.01
C LEU A 46 3.96 -4.69 -33.10
N ALA A 47 4.82 -3.84 -33.65
CA ALA A 47 5.93 -3.19 -32.90
C ALA A 47 5.46 -2.43 -31.63
N TYR A 48 4.22 -1.94 -31.59
CA TYR A 48 3.65 -1.29 -30.40
C TYR A 48 3.15 -2.27 -29.34
N ALA A 49 2.93 -3.55 -29.65
CA ALA A 49 2.52 -4.53 -28.65
C ALA A 49 3.64 -4.76 -27.62
N ALA A 50 4.88 -4.93 -28.07
CA ALA A 50 6.05 -5.03 -27.20
C ALA A 50 6.26 -3.75 -26.38
N TYR A 51 6.08 -2.57 -27.00
CA TYR A 51 6.14 -1.30 -26.30
C TYR A 51 5.09 -1.19 -25.21
N TYR A 52 3.84 -1.60 -25.49
CA TYR A 52 2.74 -1.55 -24.54
C TYR A 52 2.96 -2.50 -23.37
N THR A 53 3.40 -3.74 -23.66
CA THR A 53 3.70 -4.74 -22.63
C THR A 53 4.83 -4.28 -21.71
N ASN A 54 5.90 -3.73 -22.27
CA ASN A 54 7.02 -3.20 -21.51
C ASN A 54 6.60 -1.98 -20.68
N ALA A 55 5.84 -1.05 -21.26
CA ALA A 55 5.33 0.12 -20.55
C ALA A 55 4.43 -0.26 -19.37
N VAL A 56 3.58 -1.26 -19.53
CA VAL A 56 2.74 -1.79 -18.43
C VAL A 56 3.61 -2.44 -17.36
N ASN A 57 4.59 -3.26 -17.74
CA ASN A 57 5.49 -3.91 -16.78
C ASN A 57 6.35 -2.90 -16.00
N ASP A 58 6.81 -1.84 -16.65
CA ASP A 58 7.65 -0.82 -16.02
C ASP A 58 6.85 0.16 -15.16
N ALA A 59 5.64 0.55 -15.63
CA ALA A 59 4.81 1.55 -14.94
C ALA A 59 3.98 0.99 -13.78
N VAL A 60 3.70 -0.32 -13.78
CA VAL A 60 2.80 -1.00 -12.86
C VAL A 60 3.53 -2.12 -12.11
N GLY A 61 4.86 -2.10 -12.13
CA GLY A 61 5.68 -3.15 -11.56
C GLY A 61 5.79 -3.09 -10.03
N TYR A 62 6.17 -4.23 -9.44
CA TYR A 62 6.45 -4.39 -8.02
C TYR A 62 7.39 -3.32 -7.45
N ASN A 63 8.37 -2.87 -8.22
CA ASN A 63 9.30 -1.81 -7.82
C ASN A 63 8.59 -0.46 -7.61
N PHE A 64 7.62 -0.12 -8.47
CA PHE A 64 6.86 1.11 -8.33
C PHE A 64 5.95 1.08 -7.10
N TRP A 65 5.26 -0.03 -6.86
CA TRP A 65 4.47 -0.24 -5.65
C TRP A 65 5.31 -0.11 -4.37
N ILE A 66 6.49 -0.77 -4.32
CA ILE A 66 7.41 -0.64 -3.18
C ILE A 66 7.83 0.81 -2.99
N LEU A 67 8.19 1.52 -4.06
CA LEU A 67 8.58 2.92 -3.99
C LEU A 67 7.48 3.78 -3.34
N LEU A 68 6.24 3.63 -3.78
CA LEU A 68 5.10 4.35 -3.22
C LEU A 68 4.87 4.01 -1.74
N ALA A 69 4.90 2.72 -1.39
CA ALA A 69 4.74 2.26 -0.03
C ALA A 69 5.83 2.79 0.91
N VAL A 70 7.10 2.74 0.46
CA VAL A 70 8.26 3.21 1.22
C VAL A 70 8.23 4.73 1.41
N ILE A 71 7.90 5.50 0.37
CA ILE A 71 7.74 6.96 0.48
C ILE A 71 6.60 7.29 1.45
N GLY A 72 5.47 6.59 1.34
CA GLY A 72 4.34 6.74 2.27
C GLY A 72 4.74 6.49 3.71
N LEU A 73 5.48 5.40 3.98
CA LEU A 73 6.00 5.06 5.30
C LEU A 73 7.00 6.10 5.83
N LEU A 74 7.91 6.58 4.98
CA LEU A 74 8.86 7.63 5.34
C LEU A 74 8.12 8.91 5.78
N LEU A 75 7.18 9.36 4.96
CA LEU A 75 6.37 10.54 5.25
C LEU A 75 5.53 10.34 6.53
N PHE A 76 5.00 9.13 6.75
CA PHE A 76 4.30 8.78 7.98
C PHE A 76 5.21 8.94 9.19
N CYS A 77 6.40 8.32 9.17
CA CYS A 77 7.37 8.38 10.26
C CYS A 77 7.81 9.82 10.57
N VAL A 78 8.06 10.62 9.52
CA VAL A 78 8.44 12.04 9.67
C VAL A 78 7.26 12.89 10.16
N SER A 79 6.03 12.56 9.76
CA SER A 79 4.86 13.33 10.17
C SER A 79 4.57 13.22 11.67
N LEU A 80 4.82 12.07 12.30
CA LEU A 80 4.51 11.84 13.72
C LEU A 80 5.17 12.84 14.67
N PRO A 81 6.51 13.07 14.63
CA PRO A 81 7.14 14.06 15.50
C PRO A 81 6.70 15.50 15.16
N VAL A 82 6.40 15.81 13.88
CA VAL A 82 5.91 17.13 13.49
C VAL A 82 4.48 17.36 14.00
N ILE A 83 3.62 16.33 13.98
CA ILE A 83 2.29 16.37 14.60
C ILE A 83 2.42 16.61 16.11
N TYR A 84 3.30 15.88 16.80
CA TYR A 84 3.57 16.12 18.22
C TYR A 84 4.02 17.58 18.48
N LEU A 85 4.93 18.09 17.67
CA LEU A 85 5.39 19.47 17.77
C LEU A 85 4.24 20.48 17.53
N SER A 86 3.33 20.19 16.61
CA SER A 86 2.21 21.07 16.28
C SER A 86 1.21 21.24 17.43
N LEU A 87 1.17 20.31 18.38
CA LEU A 87 0.37 20.43 19.59
C LEU A 87 0.91 21.54 20.54
N HIS A 88 2.19 21.86 20.44
CA HIS A 88 2.87 22.83 21.29
C HIS A 88 3.24 24.13 20.54
N VAL A 89 3.43 24.04 19.21
CA VAL A 89 3.88 25.15 18.36
C VAL A 89 2.90 25.31 17.19
N PRO A 90 2.01 26.32 17.22
CA PRO A 90 0.98 26.50 16.18
C PRO A 90 1.53 26.64 14.75
N GLN A 91 2.75 27.21 14.59
CA GLN A 91 3.39 27.36 13.28
C GLN A 91 3.72 26.00 12.62
N ALA A 92 3.94 24.94 13.41
CA ALA A 92 4.20 23.60 12.91
C ALA A 92 2.94 22.91 12.34
N GLN A 93 1.75 23.42 12.64
CA GLN A 93 0.48 22.81 12.22
C GLN A 93 0.34 22.75 10.69
N PHE A 94 0.78 23.79 9.98
CA PHE A 94 0.75 23.78 8.52
C PHE A 94 1.60 22.65 7.95
N VAL A 95 2.83 22.49 8.42
CA VAL A 95 3.76 21.45 7.97
C VAL A 95 3.23 20.06 8.34
N ALA A 96 2.72 19.89 9.56
CA ALA A 96 2.10 18.66 10.01
C ALA A 96 0.94 18.23 9.08
N ASN A 97 0.06 19.16 8.72
CA ASN A 97 -1.06 18.90 7.83
C ASN A 97 -0.62 18.52 6.41
N GLN A 98 0.43 19.18 5.88
CA GLN A 98 0.95 18.82 4.55
C GLN A 98 1.59 17.43 4.55
N LEU A 99 2.43 17.12 5.54
CA LEU A 99 3.05 15.78 5.64
C LEU A 99 2.01 14.68 5.80
N ARG A 100 0.98 14.91 6.60
CA ARG A 100 -0.15 13.98 6.75
C ARG A 100 -0.86 13.74 5.42
N ARG A 101 -1.22 14.82 4.72
CA ARG A 101 -1.92 14.74 3.43
C ARG A 101 -1.07 13.97 2.41
N LEU A 102 0.23 14.27 2.33
CA LEU A 102 1.14 13.57 1.43
C LEU A 102 1.26 12.09 1.79
N SER A 103 1.51 11.77 3.06
CA SER A 103 1.59 10.38 3.52
C SER A 103 0.32 9.59 3.18
N TYR A 104 -0.86 10.16 3.47
CA TYR A 104 -2.14 9.56 3.11
C TYR A 104 -2.26 9.31 1.60
N THR A 105 -1.89 10.30 0.77
CA THR A 105 -1.95 10.18 -0.69
C THR A 105 -1.06 9.04 -1.18
N PHE A 106 0.18 8.94 -0.69
CA PHE A 106 1.08 7.86 -1.08
C PHE A 106 0.57 6.48 -0.64
N PHE A 107 0.01 6.36 0.56
CA PHE A 107 -0.61 5.10 0.99
C PHE A 107 -1.83 4.71 0.15
N LEU A 108 -2.65 5.70 -0.24
CA LEU A 108 -3.82 5.45 -1.08
C LEU A 108 -3.39 4.96 -2.47
N VAL A 109 -2.44 5.65 -3.10
CA VAL A 109 -1.93 5.26 -4.43
C VAL A 109 -1.24 3.89 -4.36
N ALA A 110 -0.44 3.61 -3.30
CA ALA A 110 0.16 2.30 -3.11
C ALA A 110 -0.90 1.20 -2.92
N PHE A 111 -1.99 1.50 -2.23
CA PHE A 111 -3.10 0.56 -2.05
C PHE A 111 -3.81 0.24 -3.38
N ASP A 112 -4.07 1.26 -4.20
CA ASP A 112 -4.69 1.11 -5.51
C ASP A 112 -3.80 0.30 -6.46
N GLU A 113 -2.51 0.62 -6.49
CA GLU A 113 -1.48 -0.10 -7.25
C GLU A 113 -1.38 -1.57 -6.83
N GLY A 114 -1.41 -1.82 -5.52
CA GLY A 114 -1.42 -3.19 -5.01
C GLY A 114 -2.68 -3.98 -5.44
N GLY A 115 -3.83 -3.32 -5.55
CA GLY A 115 -5.04 -3.93 -6.12
C GLY A 115 -4.82 -4.34 -7.58
N LEU A 116 -4.23 -3.44 -8.37
CA LEU A 116 -3.90 -3.69 -9.77
C LEU A 116 -2.91 -4.86 -9.93
N MET A 117 -1.86 -4.92 -9.10
CA MET A 117 -0.91 -6.04 -9.08
C MET A 117 -1.56 -7.37 -8.77
N ILE A 118 -2.51 -7.43 -7.83
CA ILE A 118 -3.27 -8.66 -7.55
C ILE A 118 -4.05 -9.10 -8.78
N GLY A 119 -4.66 -8.18 -9.51
CA GLY A 119 -5.33 -8.48 -10.77
C GLY A 119 -4.39 -9.12 -11.79
N ILE A 120 -3.18 -8.58 -11.95
CA ILE A 120 -2.14 -9.12 -12.84
C ILE A 120 -1.71 -10.53 -12.38
N LEU A 121 -1.47 -10.74 -11.08
CA LEU A 121 -1.10 -12.04 -10.54
C LEU A 121 -2.19 -13.10 -10.77
N ILE A 122 -3.45 -12.74 -10.58
CA ILE A 122 -4.59 -13.61 -10.87
C ILE A 122 -4.63 -13.95 -12.37
N ALA A 123 -4.44 -12.97 -13.27
CA ALA A 123 -4.40 -13.20 -14.70
C ALA A 123 -3.29 -14.17 -15.09
N ASN A 124 -2.08 -13.99 -14.55
CA ASN A 124 -0.95 -14.88 -14.79
C ASN A 124 -1.25 -16.30 -14.31
N LEU A 125 -1.85 -16.45 -13.13
CA LEU A 125 -2.30 -17.76 -12.63
C LEU A 125 -3.32 -18.42 -13.55
N LEU A 126 -4.26 -17.65 -14.10
CA LEU A 126 -5.28 -18.16 -15.03
C LEU A 126 -4.71 -18.51 -16.40
N HIS A 127 -3.60 -17.88 -16.82
CA HIS A 127 -2.94 -18.13 -18.11
C HIS A 127 -2.01 -19.35 -18.09
N THR A 128 -1.61 -19.84 -16.91
CA THR A 128 -0.73 -21.00 -16.78
C THR A 128 -1.37 -22.25 -17.43
N SER A 129 -0.68 -22.84 -18.38
CA SER A 129 -1.21 -23.94 -19.23
C SER A 129 -1.45 -25.23 -18.45
N ASP A 130 -0.65 -25.50 -17.42
CA ASP A 130 -0.78 -26.73 -16.60
C ASP A 130 -1.10 -26.38 -15.14
N LYS A 131 -2.34 -25.95 -14.93
CA LYS A 131 -2.84 -25.55 -13.60
C LYS A 131 -2.83 -26.69 -12.59
N MET A 132 -3.07 -27.92 -13.04
CA MET A 132 -3.13 -29.09 -12.15
C MET A 132 -1.73 -29.50 -11.68
N ALA A 133 -0.73 -29.45 -12.56
CA ALA A 133 0.65 -29.68 -12.18
C ALA A 133 1.16 -28.58 -11.24
N LEU A 134 0.82 -27.30 -11.51
CA LEU A 134 1.17 -26.18 -10.64
C LEU A 134 0.55 -26.30 -9.24
N LEU A 135 -0.72 -26.71 -9.16
CA LEU A 135 -1.43 -26.91 -7.88
C LEU A 135 -0.94 -28.16 -7.12
N ALA A 136 -0.50 -29.21 -7.84
CA ALA A 136 0.06 -30.42 -7.25
C ALA A 136 1.50 -30.23 -6.74
N ASP A 137 2.23 -29.27 -7.28
CA ASP A 137 3.58 -28.96 -6.87
C ASP A 137 3.57 -28.10 -5.59
N LYS A 138 4.30 -28.58 -4.56
CA LYS A 138 4.50 -27.80 -3.32
C LYS A 138 5.16 -26.45 -3.57
N SER A 139 5.85 -26.27 -4.69
CA SER A 139 6.45 -25.01 -5.12
C SER A 139 5.41 -23.93 -5.43
N PHE A 140 4.16 -24.31 -5.74
CA PHE A 140 3.07 -23.35 -5.98
C PHE A 140 2.86 -22.36 -4.83
N LEU A 141 3.04 -22.80 -3.59
CA LEU A 141 2.91 -21.91 -2.43
C LEU A 141 4.00 -20.83 -2.40
N PHE A 142 5.18 -21.13 -2.94
CA PHE A 142 6.38 -20.29 -2.83
C PHE A 142 6.84 -19.70 -4.18
N SER A 143 6.16 -20.04 -5.28
CA SER A 143 6.47 -19.46 -6.60
C SER A 143 6.07 -17.98 -6.66
N ASP A 144 6.69 -17.22 -7.54
CA ASP A 144 6.42 -15.78 -7.75
C ASP A 144 4.96 -15.49 -8.15
N VAL A 145 4.26 -16.49 -8.72
CA VAL A 145 2.84 -16.46 -9.06
C VAL A 145 1.97 -17.27 -8.08
N GLY A 146 2.52 -17.65 -6.95
CA GLY A 146 1.87 -18.53 -5.99
C GLY A 146 0.88 -17.84 -5.07
N LEU A 147 0.20 -18.67 -4.27
CA LEU A 147 -0.79 -18.20 -3.30
C LEU A 147 -0.17 -17.32 -2.20
N LEU A 148 1.06 -17.64 -1.76
CA LEU A 148 1.72 -16.94 -0.67
C LEU A 148 2.05 -15.46 -1.03
N PRO A 149 2.63 -15.14 -2.21
CA PRO A 149 2.80 -13.76 -2.65
C PRO A 149 1.49 -12.98 -2.71
N ILE A 150 0.41 -13.58 -3.22
CA ILE A 150 -0.91 -12.92 -3.27
C ILE A 150 -1.41 -12.60 -1.87
N LEU A 151 -1.33 -13.56 -0.93
CA LEU A 151 -1.75 -13.34 0.46
C LEU A 151 -0.86 -12.31 1.17
N ALA A 152 0.45 -12.34 0.93
CA ALA A 152 1.38 -11.36 1.48
C ALA A 152 1.07 -9.96 0.97
N LEU A 153 0.82 -9.81 -0.33
CA LEU A 153 0.47 -8.53 -0.95
C LEU A 153 -0.87 -8.00 -0.41
N LEU A 154 -1.88 -8.87 -0.26
CA LEU A 154 -3.17 -8.52 0.35
C LEU A 154 -2.98 -8.01 1.79
N LEU A 155 -2.16 -8.71 2.58
CA LEU A 155 -1.88 -8.32 3.97
C LEU A 155 -1.17 -6.98 4.05
N VAL A 156 -0.11 -6.80 3.26
CA VAL A 156 0.66 -5.54 3.23
C VAL A 156 -0.21 -4.38 2.76
N ASN A 157 -1.00 -4.57 1.70
CA ASN A 157 -1.93 -3.56 1.22
C ASN A 157 -2.97 -3.17 2.27
N SER A 158 -3.52 -4.15 2.98
CA SER A 158 -4.45 -3.87 4.09
C SER A 158 -3.78 -3.05 5.19
N CYS A 159 -2.51 -3.33 5.50
CA CYS A 159 -1.73 -2.54 6.47
C CYS A 159 -1.49 -1.10 5.96
N LEU A 160 -1.12 -0.91 4.69
CA LEU A 160 -0.92 0.41 4.09
C LEU A 160 -2.22 1.24 4.13
N TRP A 161 -3.35 0.62 3.78
CA TRP A 161 -4.65 1.26 3.90
C TRP A 161 -4.97 1.68 5.35
N LEU A 162 -4.77 0.78 6.33
CA LEU A 162 -5.00 1.09 7.74
C LEU A 162 -4.11 2.23 8.24
N LEU A 163 -2.84 2.28 7.82
CA LEU A 163 -1.93 3.37 8.13
C LEU A 163 -2.41 4.68 7.51
N GLY A 164 -2.81 4.65 6.24
CA GLY A 164 -3.38 5.80 5.55
C GLY A 164 -4.61 6.35 6.28
N GLU A 165 -5.57 5.48 6.60
CA GLU A 165 -6.77 5.87 7.34
C GLU A 165 -6.46 6.38 8.75
N SER A 166 -5.44 5.82 9.41
CA SER A 166 -5.06 6.26 10.74
C SER A 166 -4.54 7.69 10.77
N ILE A 167 -3.87 8.11 9.69
CA ILE A 167 -3.30 9.46 9.58
C ILE A 167 -4.25 10.45 8.88
N HIS A 168 -5.24 9.93 8.14
CA HIS A 168 -6.25 10.76 7.50
C HIS A 168 -7.14 11.41 8.54
N ASN A 169 -7.14 12.73 8.57
CA ASN A 169 -8.00 13.50 9.48
C ASN A 169 -9.30 13.85 8.75
N ARG A 170 -10.41 13.31 9.21
CA ARG A 170 -11.73 13.65 8.69
C ARG A 170 -12.31 14.91 9.33
N ASP A 171 -11.93 15.16 10.56
CA ASP A 171 -12.29 16.38 11.31
C ASP A 171 -11.02 16.98 11.92
N ASP A 172 -10.81 18.26 11.81
CA ASP A 172 -9.58 19.00 12.18
C ASP A 172 -9.08 18.78 13.64
N LYS A 173 -9.70 17.92 14.42
CA LYS A 173 -9.41 17.77 15.87
C LYS A 173 -9.28 16.33 16.37
N SER A 174 -9.58 15.28 15.59
CA SER A 174 -9.48 13.91 16.09
C SER A 174 -8.55 13.04 15.23
N TYR A 175 -7.45 12.61 15.81
CA TYR A 175 -6.60 11.57 15.23
C TYR A 175 -7.17 10.18 15.53
N SER A 176 -6.91 9.20 14.68
CA SER A 176 -7.26 7.81 15.00
C SER A 176 -6.59 7.36 16.30
N GLY A 177 -7.17 6.34 16.95
CA GLY A 177 -6.63 5.83 18.21
C GLY A 177 -5.15 5.43 18.14
N ILE A 178 -4.67 4.93 16.98
CA ILE A 178 -3.27 4.55 16.77
C ILE A 178 -2.36 5.78 16.78
N VAL A 179 -2.70 6.81 15.99
CA VAL A 179 -1.90 8.06 15.94
C VAL A 179 -1.95 8.78 17.29
N THR A 180 -3.10 8.83 17.93
CA THR A 180 -3.24 9.40 19.27
C THR A 180 -2.36 8.69 20.29
N MET A 181 -2.34 7.37 20.29
CA MET A 181 -1.47 6.57 21.16
C MET A 181 0.01 6.85 20.89
N LEU A 182 0.42 6.93 19.63
CA LEU A 182 1.79 7.23 19.23
C LEU A 182 2.22 8.65 19.62
N ILE A 183 1.31 9.63 19.57
CA ILE A 183 1.63 11.03 19.89
C ILE A 183 1.59 11.29 21.40
N GLN A 184 0.70 10.63 22.14
CA GLN A 184 0.53 10.85 23.59
C GLN A 184 1.53 10.07 24.46
N ALA A 185 2.29 9.14 23.89
CA ALA A 185 3.32 8.43 24.63
C ALA A 185 4.43 9.40 25.11
N PRO A 186 5.08 9.15 26.25
CA PRO A 186 6.20 9.97 26.72
C PRO A 186 7.33 10.05 25.70
N LEU A 187 7.89 11.25 25.49
CA LEU A 187 8.92 11.54 24.49
C LEU A 187 10.13 10.59 24.57
N LYS A 188 10.48 10.12 25.76
CA LYS A 188 11.57 9.14 25.98
C LYS A 188 11.35 7.80 25.25
N TYR A 189 10.09 7.43 24.95
CA TYR A 189 9.76 6.23 24.19
C TYR A 189 9.50 6.56 22.71
N LEU A 190 8.95 7.76 22.43
CA LEU A 190 8.66 8.19 21.06
C LEU A 190 9.94 8.47 20.27
N ALA A 191 10.92 9.14 20.86
CA ALA A 191 12.14 9.51 20.14
C ALA A 191 12.90 8.27 19.60
N PRO A 192 13.22 7.23 20.39
CA PRO A 192 13.85 6.03 19.86
C PRO A 192 12.96 5.27 18.87
N LEU A 193 11.64 5.24 19.08
CA LEU A 193 10.71 4.62 18.15
C LEU A 193 10.74 5.30 16.78
N TYR A 194 10.65 6.63 16.73
CA TYR A 194 10.68 7.38 15.48
C TYR A 194 12.02 7.27 14.76
N LEU A 195 13.12 7.32 15.50
CA LEU A 195 14.46 7.13 14.94
C LEU A 195 14.63 5.71 14.37
N SER A 196 14.16 4.69 15.08
CA SER A 196 14.23 3.30 14.62
C SER A 196 13.39 3.08 13.36
N LEU A 197 12.15 3.55 13.34
CA LEU A 197 11.26 3.44 12.17
C LEU A 197 11.85 4.18 10.96
N THR A 198 12.31 5.42 11.15
CA THR A 198 12.95 6.19 10.08
C THR A 198 14.24 5.51 9.60
N GLY A 199 15.04 4.98 10.52
CA GLY A 199 16.26 4.23 10.18
C GLY A 199 15.98 2.97 9.36
N ILE A 200 14.94 2.20 9.72
CA ILE A 200 14.52 1.02 8.95
C ILE A 200 14.08 1.43 7.54
N VAL A 201 13.26 2.47 7.41
CA VAL A 201 12.77 2.93 6.10
C VAL A 201 13.93 3.42 5.22
N VAL A 202 14.85 4.22 5.79
CA VAL A 202 16.06 4.67 5.07
C VAL A 202 16.93 3.48 4.67
N TYR A 203 17.12 2.51 5.55
CA TYR A 203 17.86 1.29 5.24
C TYR A 203 17.24 0.54 4.05
N LEU A 204 15.92 0.39 4.04
CA LEU A 204 15.20 -0.26 2.93
C LEU A 204 15.37 0.50 1.61
N ILE A 205 15.38 1.85 1.63
CA ILE A 205 15.59 2.67 0.42
C ILE A 205 17.01 2.50 -0.15
N VAL A 206 18.01 2.43 0.73
CA VAL A 206 19.43 2.40 0.30
C VAL A 206 19.84 1.01 -0.21
N HIS A 207 19.16 -0.06 0.22
CA HIS A 207 19.52 -1.45 -0.11
C HIS A 207 18.58 -2.10 -1.13
N GLN A 208 17.70 -1.32 -1.78
CA GLN A 208 17.00 -1.69 -3.00
C GLN A 208 17.83 -1.37 -4.22
#